data_0b06eaec95bacb91741d9d242b812a8b
#
_entry.id   0b06eaec95bacb91741d9d242b812a8b
#
_cell.length_a   1.000
_cell.length_b   1.000
_cell.length_c   1.000
_cell.angle_alpha   90.00
_cell.angle_beta   90.00
_cell.angle_gamma   90.00
#
_symmetry.space_group_name_H-M   'P 1'
#
loop_
_entity.id
_entity.type
_entity.pdbx_description
1 polymer ?
#
loop_
_entity_poly.entity_id
_entity_poly.type
_entity_poly.pdbx_seq_one_letter_code
_entity_poly.pdbx_strand_id
1 'polypeptide(L)'
;MKPALIFALGALGLLALANRQKSTARARRAELPPERIRRPKARRIRFRHRTSDGLLDLNSATLFELKDLAGMADGLAERIIENRPYMTKIDLIGRRVIPDAAYEMIKHSITVAHAA
;
A
#
# COMPACT_ATOMS: atom_id res chain seq x y z
N MET A 1 10.09 3.09 -74.30
CA MET A 1 8.96 2.35 -73.77
C MET A 1 9.30 1.47 -72.52
N LYS A 2 10.44 1.60 -71.94
CA LYS A 2 10.84 0.74 -70.82
C LYS A 2 11.10 1.39 -69.46
N PRO A 3 10.72 2.63 -69.17
CA PRO A 3 10.95 3.17 -67.85
C PRO A 3 9.84 2.80 -66.84
N ALA A 4 8.71 2.30 -67.25
CA ALA A 4 7.60 1.97 -66.33
C ALA A 4 7.82 0.67 -65.56
N LEU A 5 8.65 -0.24 -66.02
CA LEU A 5 8.94 -1.51 -65.31
C LEU A 5 9.95 -1.37 -64.14
N ILE A 6 10.79 -0.34 -64.18
CA ILE A 6 11.81 -0.12 -63.16
C ILE A 6 11.22 0.46 -61.88
N PHE A 7 10.14 1.24 -61.98
CA PHE A 7 9.44 1.82 -60.82
C PHE A 7 8.62 0.81 -60.03
N ALA A 8 8.14 -0.24 -60.64
CA ALA A 8 7.37 -1.27 -59.97
C ALA A 8 8.22 -2.17 -59.04
N LEU A 9 9.46 -2.42 -59.41
CA LEU A 9 10.39 -3.20 -58.59
C LEU A 9 10.90 -2.45 -57.37
N GLY A 10 11.02 -1.12 -57.42
CA GLY A 10 11.44 -0.30 -56.29
C GLY A 10 10.37 -0.20 -55.20
N ALA A 11 9.10 -0.14 -55.57
CA ALA A 11 8.01 -0.05 -54.61
C ALA A 11 7.79 -1.37 -53.83
N LEU A 12 7.96 -2.49 -54.45
CA LEU A 12 7.88 -3.80 -53.79
C LEU A 12 9.04 -4.03 -52.82
N GLY A 13 10.24 -3.55 -53.16
CA GLY A 13 11.39 -3.65 -52.26
C GLY A 13 11.25 -2.81 -50.99
N LEU A 14 10.67 -1.63 -51.08
CA LEU A 14 10.43 -0.75 -49.93
C LEU A 14 9.36 -1.30 -49.00
N LEU A 15 8.29 -1.89 -49.50
CA LEU A 15 7.26 -2.53 -48.70
C LEU A 15 7.77 -3.78 -47.97
N ALA A 16 8.64 -4.56 -48.59
CA ALA A 16 9.25 -5.73 -47.94
C ALA A 16 10.21 -5.35 -46.83
N LEU A 17 10.97 -4.25 -46.94
CA LEU A 17 11.85 -3.73 -45.89
C LEU A 17 11.06 -3.18 -44.73
N ALA A 18 9.98 -2.45 -44.95
CA ALA A 18 9.13 -1.91 -43.88
C ALA A 18 8.43 -3.03 -43.08
N ASN A 19 8.03 -4.08 -43.73
CA ASN A 19 7.40 -5.22 -43.05
C ASN A 19 8.41 -6.04 -42.25
N ARG A 20 9.65 -6.13 -42.70
CA ARG A 20 10.73 -6.83 -42.00
C ARG A 20 11.12 -6.11 -40.67
N GLN A 21 11.09 -4.79 -40.68
CA GLN A 21 11.37 -3.99 -39.47
C GLN A 21 10.28 -4.12 -38.40
N LYS A 22 9.03 -4.23 -38.83
CA LYS A 22 7.92 -4.44 -37.90
C LYS A 22 7.96 -5.82 -37.23
N SER A 23 8.37 -6.84 -37.95
CA SER A 23 8.49 -8.18 -37.37
C SER A 23 9.66 -8.33 -36.41
N THR A 24 10.79 -7.68 -36.66
CA THR A 24 11.95 -7.71 -35.76
C THR A 24 11.70 -6.91 -34.49
N ALA A 25 10.99 -5.79 -34.57
CA ALA A 25 10.60 -5.01 -33.39
C ALA A 25 9.62 -5.78 -32.47
N ARG A 26 8.72 -6.56 -33.05
CA ARG A 26 7.77 -7.38 -32.32
C ARG A 26 8.44 -8.59 -31.64
N ALA A 27 9.41 -9.21 -32.30
CA ALA A 27 10.17 -10.32 -31.78
C ALA A 27 11.06 -9.87 -30.59
N ARG A 28 11.69 -8.69 -30.67
CA ARG A 28 12.51 -8.14 -29.59
C ARG A 28 11.69 -7.79 -28.34
N ARG A 29 10.42 -7.42 -28.51
CA ARG A 29 9.53 -7.11 -27.38
C ARG A 29 9.07 -8.35 -26.63
N ALA A 30 9.07 -9.51 -27.29
CA ALA A 30 8.70 -10.79 -26.69
C ALA A 30 9.85 -11.43 -25.88
N GLU A 31 11.09 -11.00 -26.11
CA GLU A 31 12.28 -11.55 -25.46
C GLU A 31 12.69 -10.86 -24.15
N LEU A 32 12.00 -9.79 -23.78
CA LEU A 32 12.21 -9.22 -22.45
C LEU A 32 11.63 -10.23 -21.44
N PRO A 33 12.48 -10.84 -20.60
CA PRO A 33 11.97 -11.72 -19.57
C PRO A 33 10.98 -10.92 -18.74
N PRO A 34 9.85 -11.51 -18.32
CA PRO A 34 8.94 -10.84 -17.43
C PRO A 34 9.77 -10.48 -16.20
N GLU A 35 10.03 -9.20 -16.04
CA GLU A 35 10.62 -8.70 -14.81
C GLU A 35 9.75 -9.25 -13.71
N ARG A 36 10.26 -10.26 -13.02
CA ARG A 36 9.62 -10.78 -11.82
C ARG A 36 9.55 -9.61 -10.87
N ILE A 37 8.45 -8.90 -10.92
CA ILE A 37 8.10 -7.95 -9.89
C ILE A 37 8.15 -8.78 -8.61
N ARG A 38 9.30 -8.77 -7.96
CA ARG A 38 9.42 -9.29 -6.62
C ARG A 38 8.48 -8.44 -5.79
N ARG A 39 7.25 -8.93 -5.62
CA ARG A 39 6.33 -8.33 -4.66
C ARG A 39 7.13 -8.23 -3.38
N PRO A 40 7.37 -7.04 -2.86
CA PRO A 40 8.06 -6.93 -1.60
C PRO A 40 7.31 -7.84 -0.64
N LYS A 41 8.01 -8.82 -0.07
CA LYS A 41 7.43 -9.66 0.97
C LYS A 41 6.84 -8.67 1.96
N ALA A 42 5.51 -8.64 2.09
CA ALA A 42 4.85 -7.77 3.03
C ALA A 42 5.59 -7.98 4.36
N ARG A 43 6.33 -6.96 4.78
CA ARG A 43 6.95 -6.97 6.09
C ARG A 43 5.80 -7.21 7.03
N ARG A 44 5.73 -8.38 7.64
CA ARG A 44 4.84 -8.61 8.77
C ARG A 44 5.23 -7.57 9.80
N ILE A 45 4.47 -6.49 9.85
CA ILE A 45 4.62 -5.48 10.87
C ILE A 45 4.31 -6.20 12.16
N ARG A 46 5.35 -6.53 12.91
CA ARG A 46 5.17 -7.07 14.26
C ARG A 46 4.66 -5.92 15.09
N PHE A 47 3.39 -5.96 15.42
CA PHE A 47 2.80 -5.08 16.42
C PHE A 47 3.48 -5.36 17.76
N ARG A 48 4.47 -4.53 18.10
CA ARG A 48 5.31 -4.74 19.30
C ARG A 48 4.59 -4.42 20.59
N HIS A 49 3.51 -3.66 20.51
CA HIS A 49 2.79 -3.12 21.66
C HIS A 49 1.46 -3.80 21.90
N ARG A 50 1.27 -4.99 21.36
CA ARG A 50 0.14 -5.83 21.69
C ARG A 50 0.47 -6.68 22.91
N THR A 51 -0.48 -6.78 23.84
CA THR A 51 -0.42 -7.69 24.97
C THR A 51 -0.52 -9.15 24.50
N SER A 52 -0.28 -10.12 25.43
CA SER A 52 -0.47 -11.54 25.18
C SER A 52 -1.86 -11.87 24.64
N ASP A 53 -2.87 -11.11 25.01
CA ASP A 53 -4.26 -11.27 24.59
C ASP A 53 -4.55 -10.61 23.21
N GLY A 54 -3.52 -10.07 22.55
CA GLY A 54 -3.64 -9.42 21.27
C GLY A 54 -4.22 -8.00 21.30
N LEU A 55 -4.42 -7.44 22.48
CA LEU A 55 -4.92 -6.08 22.68
C LEU A 55 -3.79 -5.06 22.54
N LEU A 56 -4.10 -3.91 21.93
CA LEU A 56 -3.15 -2.81 21.76
C LEU A 56 -3.12 -1.92 22.99
N ASP A 57 -1.95 -1.72 23.58
CA ASP A 57 -1.78 -0.84 24.71
C ASP A 57 -1.77 0.64 24.30
N LEU A 58 -2.71 1.42 24.82
CA LEU A 58 -2.87 2.84 24.49
C LEU A 58 -1.66 3.71 24.87
N ASN A 59 -0.96 3.38 25.95
CA ASN A 59 0.16 4.18 26.44
C ASN A 59 1.46 3.96 25.65
N SER A 60 1.62 2.80 25.02
CA SER A 60 2.84 2.42 24.32
C SER A 60 2.67 2.28 22.79
N ALA A 61 1.43 2.18 22.30
CA ALA A 61 1.15 1.99 20.88
C ALA A 61 1.74 3.10 20.01
N THR A 62 2.26 2.72 18.85
CA THR A 62 2.75 3.68 17.86
C THR A 62 1.58 4.30 17.09
N LEU A 63 1.84 5.43 16.44
CA LEU A 63 0.87 6.09 15.57
C LEU A 63 0.32 5.15 14.50
N PHE A 64 1.20 4.34 13.92
CA PHE A 64 0.84 3.40 12.88
C PHE A 64 -0.10 2.29 13.39
N GLU A 65 0.21 1.74 14.57
CA GLU A 65 -0.62 0.71 15.20
C GLU A 65 -2.01 1.23 15.57
N LEU A 66 -2.10 2.48 16.01
CA LEU A 66 -3.39 3.13 16.30
C LEU A 66 -4.19 3.38 15.02
N LYS A 67 -3.56 3.81 13.94
CA LYS A 67 -4.23 4.03 12.64
C LYS A 67 -4.74 2.74 12.00
N ASP A 68 -4.12 1.61 12.31
CA ASP A 68 -4.55 0.30 11.83
C ASP A 68 -5.82 -0.23 12.52
N LEU A 69 -6.24 0.40 13.61
CA LEU A 69 -7.49 0.05 14.29
C LEU A 69 -8.71 0.43 13.45
N ALA A 70 -9.70 -0.48 13.39
CA ALA A 70 -10.96 -0.20 12.73
C ALA A 70 -11.65 1.03 13.31
N GLY A 71 -12.17 1.90 12.43
CA GLY A 71 -12.88 3.12 12.87
C GLY A 71 -11.97 4.26 13.32
N MET A 72 -10.67 4.16 13.17
CA MET A 72 -9.73 5.23 13.46
C MET A 72 -9.70 6.22 12.29
N ALA A 73 -10.41 7.33 12.43
CA ALA A 73 -10.38 8.44 11.47
C ALA A 73 -9.07 9.21 11.58
N ASP A 74 -8.77 9.98 10.52
CA ASP A 74 -7.59 10.84 10.49
C ASP A 74 -7.58 11.82 11.67
N GLY A 75 -6.45 11.94 12.32
CA GLY A 75 -6.25 12.82 13.47
C GLY A 75 -6.66 12.24 14.82
N LEU A 76 -7.43 11.16 14.90
CA LEU A 76 -7.80 10.54 16.18
C LEU A 76 -6.60 9.82 16.82
N ALA A 77 -5.79 9.15 16.05
CA ALA A 77 -4.59 8.47 16.53
C ALA A 77 -3.57 9.47 17.11
N GLU A 78 -3.39 10.60 16.46
CA GLU A 78 -2.56 11.70 16.95
C GLU A 78 -3.07 12.25 18.28
N ARG A 79 -4.37 12.47 18.41
CA ARG A 79 -4.99 12.92 19.67
C ARG A 79 -4.79 11.93 20.81
N ILE A 80 -4.85 10.63 20.53
CA ILE A 80 -4.59 9.59 21.53
C ILE A 80 -3.15 9.71 22.04
N ILE A 81 -2.18 9.92 21.17
CA ILE A 81 -0.77 10.06 21.54
C ILE A 81 -0.53 11.34 22.36
N GLU A 82 -1.11 12.46 21.95
CA GLU A 82 -0.93 13.76 22.60
C GLU A 82 -1.50 13.80 24.01
N ASN A 83 -2.55 13.04 24.29
CA ASN A 83 -3.24 13.04 25.58
C ASN A 83 -2.79 11.91 26.54
N ARG A 84 -1.68 11.23 26.25
CA ARG A 84 -1.08 10.24 27.16
C ARG A 84 -0.55 10.90 28.44
N PRO A 85 -0.55 10.19 29.58
CA PRO A 85 -0.93 8.80 29.81
C PRO A 85 -2.43 8.60 30.09
N TYR A 86 -2.89 7.37 29.88
CA TYR A 86 -4.25 6.93 30.22
C TYR A 86 -4.21 5.96 31.40
N MET A 87 -5.14 6.13 32.34
CA MET A 87 -5.32 5.20 33.44
C MET A 87 -6.32 4.11 33.12
N THR A 88 -7.33 4.45 32.32
CA THR A 88 -8.38 3.53 31.86
C THR A 88 -8.74 3.79 30.41
N LYS A 89 -9.40 2.81 29.76
CA LYS A 89 -9.92 3.01 28.39
C LYS A 89 -10.99 4.12 28.34
N ILE A 90 -11.74 4.29 29.40
CA ILE A 90 -12.82 5.28 29.51
C ILE A 90 -12.28 6.71 29.48
N ASP A 91 -11.01 6.91 29.81
CA ASP A 91 -10.36 8.22 29.73
C ASP A 91 -10.41 8.82 28.31
N LEU A 92 -10.45 7.96 27.28
CA LEU A 92 -10.61 8.40 25.90
C LEU A 92 -11.91 9.17 25.66
N ILE A 93 -12.99 8.74 26.30
CA ILE A 93 -14.30 9.41 26.22
C ILE A 93 -14.36 10.54 27.25
N GLY A 94 -13.94 10.28 28.47
CA GLY A 94 -14.01 11.23 29.58
C GLY A 94 -13.25 12.53 29.29
N ARG A 95 -12.12 12.44 28.60
CA ARG A 95 -11.32 13.59 28.15
C ARG A 95 -11.70 14.09 26.75
N ARG A 96 -12.70 13.49 26.13
CA ARG A 96 -13.13 13.81 24.76
C ARG A 96 -12.01 13.72 23.71
N VAL A 97 -11.12 12.76 23.89
CA VAL A 97 -10.01 12.53 22.96
C VAL A 97 -10.53 12.00 21.64
N ILE A 98 -11.48 11.06 21.70
CA ILE A 98 -12.17 10.49 20.56
C ILE A 98 -13.70 10.53 20.77
N PRO A 99 -14.49 10.52 19.69
CA PRO A 99 -15.94 10.43 19.79
C PRO A 99 -16.38 9.04 20.25
N ASP A 100 -17.56 8.96 20.86
CA ASP A 100 -18.14 7.71 21.39
C ASP A 100 -18.24 6.61 20.34
N ALA A 101 -18.61 6.97 19.11
CA ALA A 101 -18.72 6.02 18.01
C ALA A 101 -17.36 5.36 17.69
N ALA A 102 -16.27 6.11 17.69
CA ALA A 102 -14.93 5.57 17.46
C ALA A 102 -14.50 4.66 18.64
N TYR A 103 -14.81 5.06 19.85
CA TYR A 103 -14.53 4.24 21.04
C TYR A 103 -15.24 2.88 20.99
N GLU A 104 -16.52 2.86 20.66
CA GLU A 104 -17.29 1.62 20.52
C GLU A 104 -16.66 0.63 19.54
N MET A 105 -16.06 1.14 18.47
CA MET A 105 -15.39 0.30 17.46
C MET A 105 -14.08 -0.31 17.96
N ILE A 106 -13.33 0.40 18.80
CA ILE A 106 -11.98 -0.01 19.23
C ILE A 106 -11.90 -0.58 20.64
N LYS A 107 -12.92 -0.39 21.49
CA LYS A 107 -12.88 -0.76 22.91
C LYS A 107 -12.48 -2.21 23.21
N HIS A 108 -12.78 -3.13 22.28
CA HIS A 108 -12.45 -4.55 22.41
C HIS A 108 -11.05 -4.88 21.88
N SER A 109 -10.41 -3.97 21.18
CA SER A 109 -9.08 -4.14 20.58
C SER A 109 -7.97 -3.44 21.35
N ILE A 110 -8.31 -2.64 22.34
CA ILE A 110 -7.38 -1.82 23.12
C ILE A 110 -7.38 -2.19 24.58
N THR A 111 -6.26 -1.90 25.22
CA THR A 111 -6.08 -2.02 26.69
C THR A 111 -5.25 -0.86 27.22
N VAL A 112 -5.18 -0.71 28.51
CA VAL A 112 -4.25 0.17 29.20
C VAL A 112 -3.40 -0.69 30.11
N ALA A 113 -2.13 -0.86 29.74
CA ALA A 113 -1.17 -1.52 30.61
C ALA A 113 -0.74 -0.53 31.72
N HIS A 114 -0.98 -0.91 32.95
CA HIS A 114 -0.41 -0.21 34.08
C HIS A 114 1.04 -0.66 34.23
N ALA A 115 1.96 0.30 34.13
CA ALA A 115 3.33 0.04 34.53
C ALA A 115 3.32 -0.32 36.02
N ALA A 116 3.73 -1.55 36.29
CA ALA A 116 3.85 -2.01 37.66
C ALA A 116 5.00 -1.29 38.37
#